data_da969ac3018b60f407419f2c57e283c9
#
_entry.id   da969ac3018b60f407419f2c57e283c9
#
_cell.length_a   1.000
_cell.length_b   1.000
_cell.length_c   1.000
_cell.angle_alpha   90.00
_cell.angle_beta   90.00
_cell.angle_gamma   90.00
#
_symmetry.space_group_name_H-M   'P 1'
#
loop_
_entity.id
_entity.type
_entity.pdbx_description
1 polymer ?
#
loop_
_entity_poly.entity_id
_entity_poly.type
_entity_poly.pdbx_seq_one_letter_code
_entity_poly.pdbx_strand_id
1 'polypeptide(L)' 'MIKFKVGCYYVMKSACDHECIWVYKVISRTAKTITLYDGETTSRFRISKASEHYGIESVYPEGRYSLGPVLTAK' A
#
# COMPACT_ATOMS: atom_id res chain seq x y z
N MET A 1 -9.54 12.83 3.23
CA MET A 1 -8.47 11.80 3.17
C MET A 1 -8.53 11.06 1.85
N ILE A 2 -7.38 10.88 1.21
CA ILE A 2 -7.28 10.08 -0.01
C ILE A 2 -7.23 8.61 0.41
N LYS A 3 -8.14 7.80 -0.12
CA LYS A 3 -8.31 6.41 0.28
C LYS A 3 -8.02 5.46 -0.88
N PHE A 4 -7.54 4.27 -0.55
CA PHE A 4 -7.42 3.20 -1.54
C PHE A 4 -8.81 2.82 -2.08
N LYS A 5 -8.90 2.62 -3.38
CA LYS A 5 -10.17 2.25 -4.03
C LYS A 5 -10.07 0.83 -4.57
N VAL A 6 -11.10 0.02 -4.31
CA VAL A 6 -11.20 -1.33 -4.85
C VAL A 6 -11.21 -1.27 -6.38
N GLY A 7 -10.43 -2.14 -6.99
CA GLY A 7 -10.31 -2.21 -8.44
C GLY A 7 -9.21 -1.32 -9.04
N CYS A 8 -8.60 -0.46 -8.23
CA CYS A 8 -7.52 0.42 -8.69
C CYS A 8 -6.15 -0.19 -8.43
N TYR A 9 -5.18 0.20 -9.25
CA TYR A 9 -3.79 -0.22 -9.12
C TYR A 9 -2.97 0.87 -8.46
N TYR A 10 -2.01 0.46 -7.64
CA TYR A 10 -1.09 1.38 -6.96
C TYR A 10 0.33 0.88 -7.14
N VAL A 11 1.26 1.80 -7.32
CA VAL A 11 2.66 1.49 -7.58
C VAL A 11 3.51 1.91 -6.40
N MET A 12 4.38 1.00 -5.96
CA MET A 12 5.33 1.24 -4.89
C MET A 12 6.74 1.09 -5.44
N LYS A 13 7.59 2.07 -5.17
CA LYS A 13 8.99 2.05 -5.59
C LYS A 13 9.88 1.68 -4.41
N SER A 14 10.94 0.92 -4.69
CA SER A 14 11.95 0.63 -3.68
C SER A 14 12.66 1.91 -3.26
N ALA A 15 12.96 2.03 -1.97
CA ALA A 15 13.72 3.17 -1.46
C ALA A 15 15.19 3.15 -1.91
N CYS A 16 15.72 1.97 -2.20
CA CYS A 16 17.14 1.78 -2.54
C CYS A 16 17.40 1.55 -4.01
N ASP A 17 16.39 1.19 -4.78
CA ASP A 17 16.53 0.87 -6.19
C ASP A 17 15.34 1.41 -6.97
N HIS A 18 15.55 2.43 -7.77
CA HIS A 18 14.50 3.07 -8.55
C HIS A 18 13.94 2.20 -9.66
N GLU A 19 14.66 1.16 -10.06
CA GLU A 19 14.19 0.22 -11.08
C GLU A 19 13.30 -0.87 -10.50
N CYS A 20 13.34 -1.03 -9.18
CA CYS A 20 12.53 -2.04 -8.48
C CYS A 20 11.19 -1.43 -8.11
N ILE A 21 10.15 -1.80 -8.84
CA ILE A 21 8.80 -1.31 -8.56
C ILE A 21 7.86 -2.50 -8.34
N TRP A 22 6.88 -2.28 -7.49
CA TRP A 22 5.81 -3.25 -7.26
C TRP A 22 4.49 -2.61 -7.64
N VAL A 23 3.64 -3.38 -8.33
CA VAL A 23 2.29 -2.94 -8.69
C VAL A 23 1.31 -3.80 -7.91
N TYR A 24 0.41 -3.16 -7.19
CA TYR A 24 -0.62 -3.83 -6.39
C TYR A 24 -2.00 -3.41 -6.83
N LYS A 25 -2.92 -4.35 -6.87
CA LYS A 25 -4.33 -4.07 -7.11
C LYS A 25 -5.09 -4.23 -5.80
N VAL A 26 -5.92 -3.26 -5.45
CA VAL A 26 -6.81 -3.39 -4.29
C VAL A 26 -8.01 -4.20 -4.72
N ILE A 27 -8.18 -5.41 -4.18
CA ILE A 27 -9.28 -6.30 -4.52
C ILE A 27 -10.41 -6.27 -3.52
N SER A 28 -10.12 -5.87 -2.29
CA SER A 28 -11.15 -5.61 -1.28
C SER A 28 -10.60 -4.72 -0.20
N ARG A 29 -11.49 -4.18 0.63
CA ARG A 29 -11.06 -3.36 1.76
C ARG A 29 -12.13 -3.28 2.83
N THR A 30 -11.69 -2.93 4.04
CA THR A 30 -12.56 -2.49 5.12
C THR A 30 -12.17 -1.06 5.50
N ALA A 31 -12.76 -0.52 6.57
CA ALA A 31 -12.43 0.83 7.02
C ALA A 31 -10.95 0.98 7.42
N LYS A 32 -10.30 -0.11 7.86
CA LYS A 32 -8.94 -0.05 8.40
C LYS A 32 -7.94 -1.00 7.75
N THR A 33 -8.39 -1.85 6.83
CA THR A 33 -7.52 -2.82 6.15
C THR A 33 -7.79 -2.83 4.66
N ILE A 34 -6.79 -3.26 3.90
CA ILE A 34 -6.96 -3.50 2.47
C ILE A 34 -6.35 -4.84 2.11
N THR A 35 -6.91 -5.47 1.09
CA THR A 35 -6.37 -6.70 0.52
C THR A 35 -5.77 -6.36 -0.84
N LEU A 36 -4.50 -6.67 -1.00
CA LEU A 36 -3.73 -6.37 -2.20
C LEU A 36 -3.38 -7.64 -2.95
N TYR A 37 -3.38 -7.54 -4.27
CA TYR A 37 -2.96 -8.59 -5.18
C TYR A 37 -1.75 -8.10 -5.96
N ASP A 38 -0.65 -8.85 -5.91
CA ASP A 38 0.62 -8.47 -6.55
C ASP A 38 0.87 -9.14 -7.90
N GLY A 39 -0.09 -9.91 -8.40
CA GLY A 39 0.03 -10.69 -9.62
C GLY A 39 0.18 -12.19 -9.36
N GLU A 40 0.52 -12.58 -8.14
CA GLU A 40 0.70 -13.99 -7.76
C GLU A 40 -0.11 -14.34 -6.52
N THR A 41 0.00 -13.53 -5.47
CA THR A 41 -0.63 -13.80 -4.19
C THR A 41 -1.46 -12.61 -3.72
N THR A 42 -2.41 -12.89 -2.84
CA THR A 42 -3.18 -11.86 -2.16
C THR A 42 -2.74 -11.79 -0.70
N SER A 43 -2.70 -10.58 -0.16
CA SER A 43 -2.35 -10.36 1.24
C SER A 43 -3.15 -9.20 1.79
N ARG A 44 -3.53 -9.29 3.05
CA ARG A 44 -4.26 -8.23 3.73
C ARG A 44 -3.30 -7.44 4.62
N PHE A 45 -3.41 -6.13 4.52
CA PHE A 45 -2.55 -5.21 5.28
C PHE A 45 -3.40 -4.22 6.05
N ARG A 46 -2.93 -3.85 7.22
CA ARG A 46 -3.56 -2.81 8.02
C ARG A 46 -3.11 -1.44 7.53
N ILE A 47 -4.07 -0.54 7.34
CA ILE A 47 -3.78 0.84 6.96
C ILE A 47 -3.04 1.51 8.12
N SER A 48 -1.93 2.19 7.81
CA SER A 48 -1.10 2.83 8.81
C SER A 48 -1.85 3.96 9.53
N LYS A 49 -1.62 4.10 10.82
CA LYS A 49 -2.17 5.20 11.60
C LYS A 49 -1.63 6.56 11.14
N ALA A 50 -0.45 6.59 10.53
CA ALA A 50 0.11 7.80 9.96
C ALA A 50 -0.76 8.35 8.82
N SER A 51 -1.63 7.54 8.24
CA SER A 51 -2.57 7.98 7.22
C SER A 51 -3.43 9.15 7.68
N GLU A 52 -3.85 9.14 8.94
CA GLU A 52 -4.67 10.22 9.50
C GLU A 52 -3.90 11.53 9.58
N HIS A 53 -2.60 11.44 9.83
CA HIS A 53 -1.74 12.61 9.94
C HIS A 53 -1.46 13.25 8.57
N TYR A 54 -1.25 12.43 7.54
CA TYR A 54 -0.91 12.91 6.20
C TYR A 54 -2.11 13.11 5.29
N GLY A 55 -3.28 12.63 5.68
CA GLY A 55 -4.48 12.73 4.84
C GLY A 55 -4.48 11.79 3.64
N ILE A 56 -3.59 10.82 3.59
CA ILE A 56 -3.48 9.81 2.53
C ILE A 56 -3.30 8.47 3.17
N GLU A 57 -4.14 7.50 2.81
CA GLU A 57 -3.99 6.13 3.31
C GLU A 57 -2.67 5.53 2.84
N SER A 58 -2.02 4.80 3.70
CA SER A 58 -0.75 4.14 3.39
C SER A 58 -0.66 2.78 4.09
N VAL A 59 0.08 1.87 3.48
CA VAL A 59 0.37 0.55 4.04
C VAL A 59 1.84 0.24 3.82
N TYR A 60 2.37 -0.69 4.60
CA TYR A 60 3.75 -1.15 4.50
C TYR A 60 3.76 -2.63 4.12
N PRO A 61 3.64 -2.96 2.81
CA PRO A 61 3.56 -4.36 2.37
C PRO A 61 4.78 -5.19 2.75
N GLU A 62 5.94 -4.56 2.85
CA GLU A 62 7.19 -5.23 3.21
C GLU A 62 7.53 -5.11 4.70
N GLY A 63 6.65 -4.49 5.49
CA GLY A 63 6.87 -4.30 6.91
C GLY A 63 7.32 -2.90 7.28
N ARG A 64 7.25 -2.61 8.58
CA ARG A 64 7.60 -1.30 9.12
C ARG A 64 9.02 -1.28 9.64
N TYR A 65 9.95 -0.99 8.77
CA TYR A 65 11.34 -0.76 9.20
C TYR A 65 11.88 0.46 8.44
N SER A 66 13.01 1.00 8.88
CA SER A 66 13.48 2.32 8.43
C SER A 66 13.68 2.44 6.92
N LEU A 67 13.96 1.35 6.23
CA LEU A 67 14.11 1.33 4.77
C LEU A 67 12.95 0.62 4.06
N GLY A 68 11.90 0.29 4.81
CA GLY A 68 10.73 -0.38 4.24
C GLY A 68 9.96 0.55 3.31
N PRO A 69 9.65 0.13 2.08
CA PRO A 69 8.87 0.96 1.19
C PRO A 69 7.42 1.07 1.65
N VAL A 70 6.80 2.19 1.32
CA VAL A 70 5.42 2.46 1.70
C VAL A 70 4.57 2.59 0.43
N LEU A 71 3.40 1.95 0.45
CA LEU A 71 2.41 2.10 -0.61
C LEU A 71 1.38 3.13 -0.17
N THR A 72 1.17 4.16 -0.97
CA THR A 72 0.20 5.22 -0.68
C THR A 72 -0.96 5.18 -1.66
N ALA A 73 -2.11 5.71 -1.24
CA ALA A 73 -3.34 5.76 -2.03
C ALA A 73 -3.33 6.86 -3.11
N LYS A 74 -2.17 7.36 -3.40
CA LYS A 74 -2.01 8.48 -4.33
C LYS A 74 -1.89 8.03 -5.77
#